data_6520618d6a7e9fe6eed1462a7e2d4afa
#
_entry.id   6520618d6a7e9fe6eed1462a7e2d4afa
#
_cell.length_a   1.000
_cell.length_b   1.000
_cell.length_c   1.000
_cell.angle_alpha   90.00
_cell.angle_beta   90.00
_cell.angle_gamma   90.00
#
_symmetry.space_group_name_H-M   'P 1'
#
loop_
_entity.id
_entity.type
_entity.pdbx_description
1 polymer ?
#
loop_
_entity_poly.entity_id
_entity_poly.type
_entity_poly.pdbx_seq_one_letter_code
_entity_poly.pdbx_strand_id
1 'polypeptide(L)'
;MSIGQWSHEDFIAQVLKFHGHAAPGVIIGGYMVEKARRALPGGILFDAVSETVQCLPDAVQMLTPCTVGNGWLRICNFGIYALSLYDKYTGEGVRVRLDVDKLDRWPHTRIWLLKEKPKSEQEPELLRAEMAEAAMDMLSLSKIQIRPELLRRKGKGAIVRCPLCGEWYPAAFGRICRSCQGDSPYEQGPGLAFQEPRLTAVPVEQAVGQHVLHDMTKIVPQQSKGAVFKAGQNIDVGDICRLQQMGRFRVYTEETAGDNPDFVHEDAAVRAFAELMPGEGVVPQGEPSEGKINFRAERDGLFEVDRERLNYNMTGFIMVAPMPEKYNDFCAFCRKHPAIIAHHHTIGVFNA
;
A
#
# COMPACT_ATOMS: atom_id res chain seq x y z
N MET A 1 20.84 -14.95 30.73
CA MET A 1 19.38 -14.66 30.74
C MET A 1 18.67 -15.64 29.82
N SER A 2 17.49 -16.17 30.17
CA SER A 2 16.77 -17.12 29.33
C SER A 2 15.82 -16.40 28.35
N ILE A 3 15.60 -17.01 27.17
CA ILE A 3 14.65 -16.63 26.15
C ILE A 3 13.59 -17.73 26.09
N GLY A 4 12.43 -17.50 26.66
CA GLY A 4 11.47 -18.58 26.91
C GLY A 4 12.07 -19.63 27.84
N GLN A 5 12.11 -20.87 27.35
CA GLN A 5 12.69 -22.00 28.09
C GLN A 5 14.16 -22.28 27.76
N TRP A 6 14.78 -21.52 26.84
CA TRP A 6 16.13 -21.76 26.33
C TRP A 6 17.16 -20.83 26.95
N SER A 7 18.41 -21.30 27.06
CA SER A 7 19.59 -20.44 27.21
C SER A 7 19.79 -19.63 25.93
N HIS A 8 20.71 -18.66 25.94
CA HIS A 8 21.04 -17.89 24.72
C HIS A 8 21.55 -18.82 23.61
N GLU A 9 22.48 -19.73 23.95
CA GLU A 9 23.08 -20.66 23.00
C GLU A 9 22.06 -21.67 22.46
N ASP A 10 21.20 -22.21 23.33
CA ASP A 10 20.13 -23.13 22.91
C ASP A 10 19.13 -22.41 22.00
N PHE A 11 18.81 -21.15 22.31
CA PHE A 11 17.92 -20.37 21.45
C PHE A 11 18.54 -20.15 20.06
N ILE A 12 19.84 -19.82 19.97
CA ILE A 12 20.55 -19.74 18.68
C ILE A 12 20.46 -21.06 17.91
N ALA A 13 20.61 -22.19 18.60
CA ALA A 13 20.47 -23.51 17.96
C ALA A 13 19.06 -23.74 17.39
N GLN A 14 18.00 -23.29 18.10
CA GLN A 14 16.63 -23.32 17.60
C GLN A 14 16.42 -22.36 16.40
N VAL A 15 17.02 -21.16 16.47
CA VAL A 15 16.99 -20.20 15.33
C VAL A 15 17.64 -20.80 14.09
N LEU A 16 18.79 -21.44 14.21
CA LEU A 16 19.43 -22.16 13.11
C LEU A 16 18.52 -23.22 12.49
N LYS A 17 17.84 -23.97 13.32
CA LYS A 17 16.94 -25.04 12.89
C LYS A 17 15.67 -24.51 12.20
N PHE A 18 15.11 -23.40 12.67
CA PHE A 18 13.86 -22.84 12.16
C PHE A 18 14.07 -21.87 11.01
N HIS A 19 15.01 -20.91 11.16
CA HIS A 19 15.26 -19.81 10.21
C HIS A 19 16.34 -20.14 9.17
N GLY A 20 17.08 -21.25 9.35
CA GLY A 20 18.14 -21.70 8.44
C GLY A 20 19.53 -21.08 8.70
N HIS A 21 19.63 -19.99 9.46
CA HIS A 21 20.88 -19.39 9.92
C HIS A 21 20.65 -18.56 11.20
N ALA A 22 21.73 -18.31 11.97
CA ALA A 22 21.67 -17.54 13.21
C ALA A 22 21.48 -16.05 12.93
N ALA A 23 20.28 -15.68 12.44
CA ALA A 23 19.97 -14.31 12.06
C ALA A 23 19.91 -13.39 13.29
N PRO A 24 20.70 -12.30 13.33
CA PRO A 24 20.69 -11.34 14.43
C PRO A 24 19.29 -10.82 14.77
N GLY A 25 18.47 -10.58 13.74
CA GLY A 25 17.11 -10.12 13.93
C GLY A 25 16.22 -11.13 14.69
N VAL A 26 16.35 -12.43 14.42
CA VAL A 26 15.58 -13.44 15.18
C VAL A 26 16.07 -13.51 16.63
N ILE A 27 17.41 -13.41 16.85
CA ILE A 27 18.00 -13.46 18.18
C ILE A 27 17.50 -12.27 19.04
N ILE A 28 17.60 -11.04 18.53
CA ILE A 28 17.06 -9.84 19.20
C ILE A 28 15.55 -9.98 19.38
N GLY A 29 14.85 -10.46 18.36
CA GLY A 29 13.42 -10.75 18.40
C GLY A 29 13.05 -11.66 19.56
N GLY A 30 13.87 -12.65 19.87
CA GLY A 30 13.71 -13.52 21.04
C GLY A 30 13.69 -12.75 22.37
N TYR A 31 14.63 -11.84 22.56
CA TYR A 31 14.65 -10.96 23.74
C TYR A 31 13.46 -10.00 23.76
N MET A 32 13.03 -9.51 22.60
CA MET A 32 11.86 -8.64 22.50
C MET A 32 10.57 -9.36 22.91
N VAL A 33 10.37 -10.60 22.44
CA VAL A 33 9.23 -11.41 22.82
C VAL A 33 9.26 -11.71 24.32
N GLU A 34 10.41 -12.08 24.87
CA GLU A 34 10.56 -12.37 26.29
C GLU A 34 10.28 -11.14 27.15
N LYS A 35 10.78 -9.96 26.76
CA LYS A 35 10.48 -8.68 27.44
C LYS A 35 8.99 -8.36 27.41
N ALA A 36 8.35 -8.56 26.27
CA ALA A 36 6.91 -8.33 26.13
C ALA A 36 6.09 -9.29 26.99
N ARG A 37 6.43 -10.59 26.98
CA ARG A 37 5.74 -11.61 27.78
C ARG A 37 5.82 -11.35 29.28
N ARG A 38 7.00 -10.93 29.78
CA ARG A 38 7.19 -10.59 31.19
C ARG A 38 6.39 -9.38 31.65
N ALA A 39 6.06 -8.48 30.71
CA ALA A 39 5.31 -7.27 31.02
C ALA A 39 3.78 -7.47 30.93
N LEU A 40 3.33 -8.58 30.36
CA LEU A 40 1.90 -8.91 30.31
C LEU A 40 1.46 -9.62 31.60
N PRO A 41 0.20 -9.42 32.01
CA PRO A 41 -0.38 -10.20 33.11
C PRO A 41 -0.35 -11.71 32.80
N GLY A 42 -0.11 -12.52 33.85
CA GLY A 42 -0.12 -13.97 33.68
C GLY A 42 -1.52 -14.51 33.31
N GLY A 43 -1.53 -15.53 32.46
CA GLY A 43 -2.77 -16.26 32.08
C GLY A 43 -3.66 -15.59 31.05
N ILE A 44 -3.29 -14.42 30.48
CA ILE A 44 -4.07 -13.80 29.42
C ILE A 44 -3.86 -14.53 28.09
N LEU A 45 -4.90 -14.56 27.27
CA LEU A 45 -4.81 -14.97 25.86
C LEU A 45 -4.45 -13.74 25.04
N PHE A 46 -3.31 -13.79 24.38
CA PHE A 46 -2.81 -12.65 23.62
C PHE A 46 -2.65 -12.95 22.13
N ASP A 47 -2.80 -11.91 21.33
CA ASP A 47 -2.41 -11.87 19.92
C ASP A 47 -1.15 -10.99 19.80
N ALA A 48 -0.49 -11.06 18.64
CA ALA A 48 0.76 -10.36 18.37
C ALA A 48 0.68 -9.49 17.11
N VAL A 49 1.43 -8.39 17.12
CA VAL A 49 1.72 -7.58 15.93
C VAL A 49 3.23 -7.51 15.75
N SER A 50 3.72 -7.74 14.53
CA SER A 50 5.07 -7.40 14.11
C SER A 50 5.03 -6.20 13.18
N GLU A 51 5.88 -5.20 13.41
CA GLU A 51 5.95 -3.97 12.59
C GLU A 51 6.96 -4.08 11.45
N THR A 52 7.52 -5.26 11.24
CA THR A 52 8.36 -5.63 10.09
C THR A 52 8.00 -7.04 9.59
N VAL A 53 8.27 -7.30 8.32
CA VAL A 53 8.15 -8.64 7.72
C VAL A 53 9.42 -9.48 7.91
N GLN A 54 10.54 -8.86 8.31
CA GLN A 54 11.85 -9.52 8.36
C GLN A 54 12.14 -10.07 9.75
N CYS A 55 12.62 -11.31 9.84
CA CYS A 55 13.15 -11.96 11.04
C CYS A 55 12.22 -11.98 12.26
N LEU A 56 11.65 -10.83 12.65
CA LEU A 56 10.88 -10.68 13.87
C LEU A 56 9.61 -11.55 13.93
N PRO A 57 8.85 -11.76 12.83
CA PRO A 57 7.75 -12.72 12.82
C PRO A 57 8.18 -14.13 13.22
N ASP A 58 9.38 -14.56 12.85
CA ASP A 58 9.90 -15.90 13.20
C ASP A 58 10.15 -16.03 14.70
N ALA A 59 10.75 -15.01 15.32
CA ALA A 59 10.93 -14.99 16.77
C ALA A 59 9.59 -15.09 17.53
N VAL A 60 8.56 -14.39 17.06
CA VAL A 60 7.20 -14.46 17.62
C VAL A 60 6.63 -15.87 17.47
N GLN A 61 6.74 -16.47 16.30
CA GLN A 61 6.21 -17.81 16.00
C GLN A 61 6.94 -18.93 16.79
N MET A 62 8.25 -18.77 17.02
CA MET A 62 9.05 -19.73 17.77
C MET A 62 8.73 -19.72 19.28
N LEU A 63 8.39 -18.54 19.83
CA LEU A 63 8.29 -18.32 21.28
C LEU A 63 6.87 -18.19 21.80
N THR A 64 5.89 -18.09 20.89
CA THR A 64 4.47 -17.89 21.25
C THR A 64 3.56 -18.76 20.40
N PRO A 65 2.31 -19.00 20.79
CA PRO A 65 1.33 -19.63 19.94
C PRO A 65 0.85 -18.75 18.78
N CYS A 66 1.31 -17.50 18.69
CA CYS A 66 0.89 -16.56 17.64
C CYS A 66 1.63 -16.84 16.35
N THR A 67 0.92 -17.31 15.33
CA THR A 67 1.47 -17.55 13.99
C THR A 67 0.68 -16.78 12.94
N VAL A 68 1.31 -16.52 11.78
CA VAL A 68 0.62 -15.93 10.62
C VAL A 68 -0.52 -16.85 10.18
N GLY A 69 -0.28 -18.17 10.18
CA GLY A 69 -1.24 -19.17 9.71
C GLY A 69 -2.51 -19.27 10.56
N ASN A 70 -2.41 -19.13 11.89
CA ASN A 70 -3.59 -19.13 12.77
C ASN A 70 -4.24 -17.75 12.91
N GLY A 71 -3.63 -16.71 12.32
CA GLY A 71 -4.14 -15.34 12.36
C GLY A 71 -3.98 -14.63 13.71
N TRP A 72 -3.17 -15.16 14.63
CA TRP A 72 -2.87 -14.54 15.93
C TRP A 72 -1.62 -13.67 15.86
N LEU A 73 -0.79 -13.85 14.84
CA LEU A 73 0.27 -12.91 14.47
C LEU A 73 -0.18 -12.09 13.25
N ARG A 74 -0.27 -10.78 13.43
CA ARG A 74 -0.49 -9.81 12.35
C ARG A 74 0.80 -9.12 11.99
N ILE A 75 1.10 -9.00 10.71
CA ILE A 75 2.23 -8.24 10.21
C ILE A 75 1.71 -6.89 9.69
N CYS A 76 2.14 -5.81 10.35
CA CYS A 76 1.93 -4.42 9.91
C CYS A 76 3.28 -3.87 9.49
N ASN A 77 3.64 -4.04 8.22
CA ASN A 77 4.98 -3.72 7.74
C ASN A 77 5.22 -2.21 7.66
N PHE A 78 5.68 -1.62 8.76
CA PHE A 78 6.11 -0.22 8.82
C PHE A 78 7.63 -0.07 8.61
N GLY A 79 8.37 -1.19 8.48
CA GLY A 79 9.83 -1.20 8.44
C GLY A 79 10.48 -0.92 9.81
N ILE A 80 9.72 -0.93 10.90
CA ILE A 80 10.18 -0.66 12.25
C ILE A 80 10.47 -1.97 12.98
N TYR A 81 11.62 -2.05 13.63
CA TYR A 81 11.99 -3.23 14.40
C TYR A 81 11.30 -3.21 15.77
N ALA A 82 10.01 -3.53 15.76
CA ALA A 82 9.13 -3.50 16.91
C ALA A 82 8.06 -4.60 16.83
N LEU A 83 7.64 -5.09 18.00
CA LEU A 83 6.51 -6.01 18.15
C LEU A 83 5.61 -5.57 19.29
N SER A 84 4.37 -6.02 19.23
CA SER A 84 3.40 -5.85 20.32
C SER A 84 2.77 -7.19 20.67
N LEU A 85 2.55 -7.41 21.97
CA LEU A 85 1.69 -8.47 22.48
C LEU A 85 0.54 -7.80 23.24
N TYR A 86 -0.68 -8.24 23.03
CA TYR A 86 -1.86 -7.61 23.61
C TYR A 86 -2.98 -8.62 23.88
N ASP A 87 -3.73 -8.37 24.94
CA ASP A 87 -4.92 -9.17 25.26
C ASP A 87 -5.91 -9.11 24.07
N LYS A 88 -6.28 -10.27 23.56
CA LYS A 88 -7.11 -10.37 22.34
C LYS A 88 -8.56 -9.92 22.54
N TYR A 89 -9.01 -9.73 23.76
CA TYR A 89 -10.37 -9.29 24.09
C TYR A 89 -10.43 -7.81 24.41
N THR A 90 -9.49 -7.32 25.23
CA THR A 90 -9.46 -5.90 25.65
C THR A 90 -8.62 -5.02 24.72
N GLY A 91 -7.61 -5.59 24.05
CA GLY A 91 -6.65 -4.86 23.24
C GLY A 91 -5.57 -4.14 24.06
N GLU A 92 -5.60 -4.25 25.38
CA GLU A 92 -4.53 -3.74 26.24
C GLU A 92 -3.27 -4.57 26.06
N GLY A 93 -2.12 -3.93 25.97
CA GLY A 93 -0.90 -4.65 25.72
C GLY A 93 0.36 -3.81 25.87
N VAL A 94 1.45 -4.38 25.37
CA VAL A 94 2.77 -3.76 25.40
C VAL A 94 3.40 -3.81 24.01
N ARG A 95 4.14 -2.76 23.69
CA ARG A 95 4.97 -2.66 22.51
C ARG A 95 6.43 -2.61 22.92
N VAL A 96 7.24 -3.48 22.32
CA VAL A 96 8.69 -3.51 22.51
C VAL A 96 9.36 -3.14 21.20
N ARG A 97 10.31 -2.22 21.25
CA ARG A 97 11.15 -1.83 20.12
C ARG A 97 12.63 -1.94 20.45
N LEU A 98 13.44 -2.19 19.45
CA LEU A 98 14.88 -1.97 19.54
C LEU A 98 15.14 -0.45 19.58
N ASP A 99 15.85 0.02 20.58
CA ASP A 99 15.99 1.45 20.88
C ASP A 99 17.36 1.96 20.49
N VAL A 100 17.44 2.69 19.40
CA VAL A 100 18.70 3.21 18.83
C VAL A 100 19.46 4.08 19.84
N ASP A 101 18.74 4.87 20.65
CA ASP A 101 19.35 5.76 21.65
C ASP A 101 20.11 4.99 22.76
N LYS A 102 19.84 3.70 22.90
CA LYS A 102 20.52 2.82 23.85
C LYS A 102 21.71 2.07 23.24
N LEU A 103 21.87 2.11 21.92
CA LEU A 103 22.88 1.31 21.21
C LEU A 103 24.29 1.88 21.23
N ASP A 104 24.52 3.05 21.80
CA ASP A 104 25.87 3.63 21.90
C ASP A 104 26.85 2.74 22.65
N ARG A 105 26.34 1.90 23.57
CA ARG A 105 27.13 0.92 24.32
C ARG A 105 27.40 -0.38 23.54
N TRP A 106 26.67 -0.60 22.44
CA TRP A 106 26.72 -1.84 21.64
C TRP A 106 26.89 -1.49 20.14
N PRO A 107 28.11 -1.07 19.75
CA PRO A 107 28.37 -0.51 18.42
C PRO A 107 28.13 -1.50 17.28
N HIS A 108 28.38 -2.81 17.45
CA HIS A 108 28.14 -3.80 16.41
C HIS A 108 26.64 -4.00 16.16
N THR A 109 25.82 -3.94 17.22
CA THR A 109 24.37 -3.99 17.11
C THR A 109 23.80 -2.75 16.41
N ARG A 110 24.37 -1.57 16.70
CA ARG A 110 24.02 -0.32 16.02
C ARG A 110 24.39 -0.36 14.53
N ILE A 111 25.62 -0.77 14.21
CA ILE A 111 26.10 -0.91 12.82
C ILE A 111 25.18 -1.86 12.04
N TRP A 112 24.81 -2.98 12.65
CA TRP A 112 23.90 -3.94 12.02
C TRP A 112 22.49 -3.36 11.78
N LEU A 113 21.91 -2.71 12.78
CA LEU A 113 20.54 -2.16 12.68
C LEU A 113 20.47 -1.03 11.66
N LEU A 114 21.39 -0.06 11.76
CA LEU A 114 21.40 1.15 10.92
C LEU A 114 22.09 0.94 9.57
N LYS A 115 22.65 -0.27 9.33
CA LYS A 115 23.38 -0.60 8.09
C LYS A 115 24.54 0.36 7.80
N GLU A 116 25.22 0.82 8.85
CA GLU A 116 26.35 1.76 8.76
C GLU A 116 27.55 1.17 8.02
N LYS A 117 27.63 -0.18 7.93
CA LYS A 117 28.62 -0.92 7.14
C LYS A 117 27.95 -1.99 6.28
N PRO A 118 28.50 -2.32 5.11
CA PRO A 118 28.11 -3.47 4.31
C PRO A 118 28.15 -4.76 5.15
N LYS A 119 27.28 -5.73 4.83
CA LYS A 119 27.18 -7.00 5.58
C LYS A 119 28.52 -7.77 5.62
N SER A 120 29.33 -7.68 4.56
CA SER A 120 30.66 -8.29 4.46
C SER A 120 31.70 -7.71 5.41
N GLU A 121 31.49 -6.50 5.92
CA GLU A 121 32.38 -5.79 6.84
C GLU A 121 31.90 -5.82 8.29
N GLN A 122 30.75 -6.45 8.53
CA GLN A 122 30.23 -6.63 9.88
C GLN A 122 30.88 -7.84 10.55
N GLU A 123 31.04 -7.79 11.85
CA GLU A 123 31.67 -8.83 12.67
C GLU A 123 30.60 -9.66 13.41
N PRO A 124 30.16 -10.82 12.83
CA PRO A 124 29.03 -11.58 13.36
C PRO A 124 29.23 -12.11 14.78
N GLU A 125 30.47 -12.43 15.15
CA GLU A 125 30.79 -12.95 16.50
C GLU A 125 30.65 -11.86 17.55
N LEU A 126 31.20 -10.66 17.28
CA LEU A 126 31.08 -9.52 18.19
C LEU A 126 29.64 -9.05 18.30
N LEU A 127 28.93 -9.03 17.18
CA LEU A 127 27.49 -8.73 17.17
C LEU A 127 26.69 -9.69 18.07
N ARG A 128 26.95 -11.00 17.99
CA ARG A 128 26.29 -12.00 18.85
C ARG A 128 26.69 -11.84 20.33
N ALA A 129 27.96 -11.56 20.59
CA ALA A 129 28.42 -11.31 21.97
C ALA A 129 27.74 -10.09 22.58
N GLU A 130 27.63 -8.98 21.85
CA GLU A 130 26.88 -7.79 22.31
C GLU A 130 25.40 -8.09 22.55
N MET A 131 24.75 -8.87 21.69
CA MET A 131 23.37 -9.26 21.87
C MET A 131 23.15 -10.11 23.12
N ALA A 132 24.08 -11.00 23.43
CA ALA A 132 24.04 -11.82 24.64
C ALA A 132 24.25 -10.97 25.91
N GLU A 133 25.20 -10.03 25.87
CA GLU A 133 25.51 -9.09 26.95
C GLU A 133 24.34 -8.13 27.21
N ALA A 134 23.92 -7.43 26.17
CA ALA A 134 22.87 -6.41 26.26
C ALA A 134 21.48 -7.01 26.56
N ALA A 135 21.21 -8.18 26.02
CA ALA A 135 19.94 -8.88 26.17
C ALA A 135 18.72 -7.93 26.00
N MET A 136 18.03 -7.58 27.11
CA MET A 136 16.86 -6.70 27.08
C MET A 136 17.17 -5.21 27.29
N ASP A 137 18.42 -4.85 27.61
CA ASP A 137 18.78 -3.47 27.96
C ASP A 137 18.72 -2.53 26.76
N MET A 138 18.96 -3.06 25.55
CA MET A 138 18.82 -2.32 24.28
C MET A 138 17.36 -2.08 23.88
N LEU A 139 16.41 -2.61 24.63
CA LEU A 139 14.99 -2.57 24.28
C LEU A 139 14.22 -1.54 25.10
N SER A 140 13.32 -0.81 24.45
CA SER A 140 12.32 0.02 25.13
C SER A 140 10.94 -0.60 25.02
N LEU A 141 10.17 -0.44 26.12
CA LEU A 141 8.82 -0.96 26.25
C LEU A 141 7.85 0.20 26.51
N SER A 142 6.71 0.16 25.88
CA SER A 142 5.59 1.09 26.13
C SER A 142 4.26 0.33 26.24
N LYS A 143 3.33 0.86 27.01
CA LYS A 143 1.94 0.37 27.03
C LYS A 143 1.23 0.81 25.76
N ILE A 144 0.35 -0.02 25.25
CA ILE A 144 -0.46 0.25 24.07
C ILE A 144 -1.91 -0.17 24.28
N GLN A 145 -2.77 0.42 23.45
CA GLN A 145 -4.16 0.02 23.27
C GLN A 145 -4.38 -0.24 21.76
N ILE A 146 -4.78 -1.45 21.42
CA ILE A 146 -5.13 -1.81 20.05
C ILE A 146 -6.49 -1.20 19.66
N ARG A 147 -6.59 -0.67 18.46
CA ARG A 147 -7.84 -0.11 17.93
C ARG A 147 -8.94 -1.17 17.89
N PRO A 148 -10.18 -0.87 18.33
CA PRO A 148 -11.29 -1.83 18.37
C PRO A 148 -11.57 -2.55 17.04
N GLU A 149 -11.34 -1.87 15.91
CA GLU A 149 -11.55 -2.44 14.58
C GLU A 149 -10.59 -3.60 14.29
N LEU A 150 -9.42 -3.58 14.93
CA LEU A 150 -8.39 -4.61 14.77
C LEU A 150 -8.60 -5.81 15.70
N LEU A 151 -9.38 -5.66 16.77
CA LEU A 151 -9.76 -6.76 17.68
C LEU A 151 -10.83 -7.65 17.04
N ARG A 152 -11.67 -7.07 16.19
CA ARG A 152 -12.71 -7.83 15.49
C ARG A 152 -12.08 -8.71 14.43
N ARG A 153 -12.23 -10.02 14.55
CA ARG A 153 -11.87 -10.94 13.47
C ARG A 153 -12.90 -10.81 12.37
N LYS A 154 -12.52 -10.23 11.24
CA LYS A 154 -13.33 -10.28 10.03
C LYS A 154 -13.37 -11.73 9.56
N GLY A 155 -14.55 -12.34 9.53
CA GLY A 155 -14.74 -13.63 8.87
C GLY A 155 -14.31 -13.54 7.40
N LYS A 156 -13.86 -14.66 6.83
CA LYS A 156 -13.48 -14.72 5.41
C LYS A 156 -14.67 -14.49 4.47
N GLY A 157 -15.89 -14.48 4.99
CA GLY A 157 -17.11 -14.41 4.21
C GLY A 157 -17.33 -15.66 3.37
N ALA A 158 -18.19 -15.58 2.36
CA ALA A 158 -18.40 -16.64 1.40
C ALA A 158 -17.14 -16.87 0.56
N ILE A 159 -16.90 -18.13 0.17
CA ILE A 159 -15.88 -18.46 -0.82
C ILE A 159 -16.56 -18.53 -2.18
N VAL A 160 -16.06 -17.76 -3.14
CA VAL A 160 -16.63 -17.60 -4.47
C VAL A 160 -15.59 -17.85 -5.55
N ARG A 161 -16.05 -18.16 -6.76
CA ARG A 161 -15.19 -18.39 -7.90
C ARG A 161 -14.85 -17.07 -8.58
N CYS A 162 -13.58 -16.81 -8.84
CA CYS A 162 -13.15 -15.63 -9.58
C CYS A 162 -13.62 -15.72 -11.04
N PRO A 163 -14.35 -14.72 -11.56
CA PRO A 163 -14.83 -14.76 -12.93
C PRO A 163 -13.71 -14.66 -13.98
N LEU A 164 -12.52 -14.14 -13.61
CA LEU A 164 -11.40 -13.99 -14.54
C LEU A 164 -10.52 -15.24 -14.61
N CYS A 165 -10.00 -15.72 -13.45
CA CYS A 165 -9.05 -16.85 -13.45
C CYS A 165 -9.70 -18.18 -13.07
N GLY A 166 -10.94 -18.19 -12.59
CA GLY A 166 -11.66 -19.40 -12.17
C GLY A 166 -11.28 -19.92 -10.78
N GLU A 167 -10.28 -19.35 -10.10
CA GLU A 167 -9.85 -19.75 -8.77
C GLU A 167 -10.87 -19.36 -7.68
N TRP A 168 -10.90 -20.16 -6.60
CA TRP A 168 -11.79 -19.90 -5.47
C TRP A 168 -11.11 -19.00 -4.44
N TYR A 169 -11.80 -17.94 -3.99
CA TYR A 169 -11.26 -16.94 -3.07
C TYR A 169 -12.35 -16.38 -2.14
N PRO A 170 -11.98 -15.76 -1.00
CA PRO A 170 -12.94 -15.09 -0.11
C PRO A 170 -13.58 -13.88 -0.80
N ALA A 171 -14.92 -13.84 -0.85
CA ALA A 171 -15.70 -12.74 -1.43
C ALA A 171 -15.41 -11.38 -0.78
N ALA A 172 -14.92 -11.39 0.47
CA ALA A 172 -14.45 -10.20 1.18
C ALA A 172 -13.26 -9.48 0.50
N PHE A 173 -12.58 -10.13 -0.45
CA PHE A 173 -11.48 -9.51 -1.22
C PHE A 173 -11.96 -8.77 -2.47
N GLY A 174 -13.25 -8.78 -2.78
CA GLY A 174 -13.84 -8.11 -3.92
C GLY A 174 -14.52 -9.06 -4.90
N ARG A 175 -14.89 -8.55 -6.08
CA ARG A 175 -15.55 -9.37 -7.14
C ARG A 175 -14.61 -10.26 -7.91
N ILE A 176 -13.31 -9.96 -7.88
CA ILE A 176 -12.23 -10.77 -8.45
C ILE A 176 -11.19 -11.04 -7.38
N CYS A 177 -10.44 -12.13 -7.51
CA CYS A 177 -9.40 -12.46 -6.53
C CYS A 177 -8.26 -11.43 -6.54
N ARG A 178 -7.51 -11.33 -5.44
CA ARG A 178 -6.40 -10.35 -5.31
C ARG A 178 -5.33 -10.52 -6.39
N SER A 179 -5.08 -11.75 -6.81
CA SER A 179 -4.16 -12.03 -7.91
C SER A 179 -4.60 -11.33 -9.21
N CYS A 180 -5.90 -11.40 -9.54
CA CYS A 180 -6.47 -10.70 -10.70
C CYS A 180 -6.63 -9.19 -10.49
N GLN A 181 -6.51 -8.70 -9.24
CA GLN A 181 -6.45 -7.26 -8.93
C GLN A 181 -5.04 -6.68 -9.11
N GLY A 182 -4.05 -7.47 -9.50
CA GLY A 182 -2.68 -7.04 -9.73
C GLY A 182 -1.68 -7.45 -8.64
N ASP A 183 -2.12 -8.13 -7.56
CA ASP A 183 -1.22 -8.60 -6.49
C ASP A 183 -0.43 -9.87 -6.88
N SER A 184 -0.58 -10.38 -8.12
CA SER A 184 0.13 -11.59 -8.57
C SER A 184 1.63 -11.35 -8.67
N PRO A 185 2.48 -12.20 -8.08
CA PRO A 185 3.92 -12.13 -8.23
C PRO A 185 4.43 -12.87 -9.48
N TYR A 186 3.54 -13.47 -10.29
CA TYR A 186 3.92 -14.33 -11.40
C TYR A 186 3.87 -13.57 -12.71
N GLU A 187 4.82 -13.81 -13.61
CA GLU A 187 4.78 -13.31 -14.99
C GLU A 187 3.79 -14.09 -15.86
N GLN A 188 3.47 -15.34 -15.52
CA GLN A 188 2.49 -16.18 -16.20
C GLN A 188 1.70 -17.00 -15.17
N GLY A 189 0.42 -17.18 -15.38
CA GLY A 189 -0.43 -17.99 -14.48
C GLY A 189 -1.73 -17.29 -14.04
N PRO A 190 -2.42 -17.84 -13.06
CA PRO A 190 -3.65 -17.27 -12.53
C PRO A 190 -3.44 -15.84 -12.01
N GLY A 191 -4.31 -14.92 -12.37
CA GLY A 191 -4.23 -13.53 -11.96
C GLY A 191 -3.59 -12.58 -12.95
N LEU A 192 -3.12 -13.07 -14.10
CA LEU A 192 -2.54 -12.25 -15.17
C LEU A 192 -3.57 -11.76 -16.21
N ALA A 193 -4.86 -11.93 -15.94
CA ALA A 193 -5.89 -11.39 -16.81
C ALA A 193 -5.92 -9.84 -16.88
N PHE A 194 -5.10 -9.20 -16.04
CA PHE A 194 -4.94 -7.74 -16.05
C PHE A 194 -3.56 -7.40 -16.62
N GLN A 195 -3.50 -7.21 -17.93
CA GLN A 195 -2.30 -6.65 -18.57
C GLN A 195 -2.48 -5.13 -18.68
N GLU A 196 -1.52 -4.39 -18.12
CA GLU A 196 -1.46 -2.95 -18.41
C GLU A 196 -1.19 -2.74 -19.91
N PRO A 197 -1.89 -1.80 -20.56
CA PRO A 197 -1.62 -1.48 -21.95
C PRO A 197 -0.18 -0.98 -22.09
N ARG A 198 0.64 -1.66 -22.89
CA ARG A 198 2.01 -1.22 -23.19
C ARG A 198 1.95 -0.19 -24.31
N LEU A 199 1.67 1.06 -23.96
CA LEU A 199 1.69 2.16 -24.89
C LEU A 199 3.13 2.60 -25.18
N THR A 200 3.45 2.83 -26.45
CA THR A 200 4.77 3.33 -26.87
C THR A 200 4.65 4.81 -27.26
N ALA A 201 5.32 5.68 -26.49
CA ALA A 201 5.40 7.09 -26.85
C ALA A 201 6.38 7.30 -28.00
N VAL A 202 6.01 8.10 -28.99
CA VAL A 202 6.87 8.48 -30.11
C VAL A 202 7.37 9.92 -29.98
N PRO A 203 8.58 10.25 -30.49
CA PRO A 203 9.03 11.62 -30.59
C PRO A 203 8.02 12.47 -31.37
N VAL A 204 7.81 13.73 -30.96
CA VAL A 204 6.81 14.60 -31.60
C VAL A 204 7.09 14.84 -33.10
N GLU A 205 8.36 14.82 -33.52
CA GLU A 205 8.79 14.95 -34.91
C GLU A 205 8.35 13.75 -35.78
N GLN A 206 8.18 12.57 -35.18
CA GLN A 206 7.74 11.33 -35.80
C GLN A 206 6.22 11.15 -35.73
N ALA A 207 5.53 11.97 -34.93
CA ALA A 207 4.09 11.91 -34.76
C ALA A 207 3.31 12.76 -35.77
N VAL A 208 3.98 13.48 -36.64
CA VAL A 208 3.33 14.29 -37.70
C VAL A 208 2.49 13.40 -38.63
N GLY A 209 1.24 13.77 -38.84
CA GLY A 209 0.26 12.99 -39.60
C GLY A 209 -0.43 11.87 -38.81
N GLN A 210 -0.08 11.68 -37.55
CA GLN A 210 -0.72 10.72 -36.63
C GLN A 210 -1.77 11.42 -35.74
N HIS A 211 -2.65 10.63 -35.13
CA HIS A 211 -3.73 11.13 -34.28
C HIS A 211 -3.38 11.01 -32.82
N VAL A 212 -3.61 12.08 -32.07
CA VAL A 212 -3.40 12.13 -30.60
C VAL A 212 -4.28 11.08 -29.90
N LEU A 213 -3.66 10.22 -29.07
CA LEU A 213 -4.40 9.18 -28.34
C LEU A 213 -5.23 9.76 -27.18
N HIS A 214 -4.70 10.75 -26.47
CA HIS A 214 -5.30 11.31 -25.25
C HIS A 214 -5.37 12.83 -25.29
N ASP A 215 -6.34 13.42 -24.60
CA ASP A 215 -6.39 14.87 -24.40
C ASP A 215 -5.10 15.38 -23.75
N MET A 216 -4.52 16.44 -24.30
CA MET A 216 -3.32 17.07 -23.72
C MET A 216 -3.66 18.46 -23.18
N THR A 217 -3.65 18.59 -21.86
CA THR A 217 -3.96 19.82 -21.15
C THR A 217 -2.75 20.73 -21.02
N LYS A 218 -2.95 22.01 -21.27
CA LYS A 218 -2.01 23.07 -20.92
C LYS A 218 -2.53 23.85 -19.71
N ILE A 219 -1.66 24.03 -18.72
CA ILE A 219 -1.94 24.87 -17.56
C ILE A 219 -1.03 26.08 -17.63
N VAL A 220 -1.62 27.26 -17.71
CA VAL A 220 -0.91 28.52 -17.55
C VAL A 220 -1.34 29.10 -16.18
N PRO A 221 -0.45 29.10 -15.19
CA PRO A 221 -0.80 29.53 -13.82
C PRO A 221 -1.52 30.89 -13.83
N GLN A 222 -2.63 30.98 -13.12
CA GLN A 222 -3.47 32.17 -12.96
C GLN A 222 -4.15 32.68 -14.25
N GLN A 223 -3.98 32.01 -15.41
CA GLN A 223 -4.55 32.46 -16.68
C GLN A 223 -5.54 31.44 -17.28
N SER A 224 -5.11 30.22 -17.53
CA SER A 224 -5.96 29.25 -18.21
C SER A 224 -5.57 27.81 -17.89
N LYS A 225 -6.57 26.91 -17.93
CA LYS A 225 -6.41 25.45 -17.91
C LYS A 225 -7.38 24.83 -18.91
N GLY A 226 -6.90 23.98 -19.80
CA GLY A 226 -7.76 23.25 -20.75
C GLY A 226 -6.98 22.39 -21.72
N ALA A 227 -7.69 21.47 -22.37
CA ALA A 227 -7.13 20.64 -23.42
C ALA A 227 -6.77 21.51 -24.65
N VAL A 228 -5.50 21.49 -25.02
CA VAL A 228 -4.97 22.19 -26.22
C VAL A 228 -4.94 21.25 -27.41
N PHE A 229 -4.77 19.95 -27.16
CA PHE A 229 -4.92 18.88 -28.15
C PHE A 229 -5.97 17.91 -27.61
N LYS A 230 -6.85 17.47 -28.47
CA LYS A 230 -7.88 16.49 -28.12
C LYS A 230 -7.57 15.12 -28.71
N ALA A 231 -8.01 14.07 -28.06
CA ALA A 231 -7.97 12.72 -28.60
C ALA A 231 -8.56 12.69 -30.02
N GLY A 232 -7.94 11.95 -30.91
CA GLY A 232 -8.30 11.88 -32.32
C GLY A 232 -7.88 13.09 -33.17
N GLN A 233 -7.24 14.12 -32.60
CA GLN A 233 -6.74 15.26 -33.37
C GLN A 233 -5.49 14.89 -34.14
N ASN A 234 -5.44 15.23 -35.44
CA ASN A 234 -4.22 15.07 -36.28
C ASN A 234 -3.13 16.06 -35.82
N ILE A 235 -1.89 15.58 -35.78
CA ILE A 235 -0.71 16.38 -35.43
C ILE A 235 -0.08 16.94 -36.70
N ASP A 236 -0.09 18.24 -36.84
CA ASP A 236 0.54 18.97 -37.93
C ASP A 236 2.00 19.33 -37.63
N VAL A 237 2.77 19.65 -38.67
CA VAL A 237 4.15 20.15 -38.52
C VAL A 237 4.23 21.38 -37.63
N GLY A 238 3.23 22.27 -37.68
CA GLY A 238 3.13 23.45 -36.84
C GLY A 238 2.89 23.13 -35.36
N ASP A 239 2.37 21.97 -35.05
CA ASP A 239 2.08 21.54 -33.68
C ASP A 239 3.33 21.06 -32.92
N ILE A 240 4.42 20.72 -33.64
CA ILE A 240 5.68 20.30 -32.98
C ILE A 240 6.15 21.38 -32.00
N CYS A 241 6.24 22.64 -32.44
CA CYS A 241 6.68 23.74 -31.58
C CYS A 241 5.71 23.96 -30.40
N ARG A 242 4.40 23.81 -30.63
CA ARG A 242 3.38 23.95 -29.57
C ARG A 242 3.50 22.87 -28.51
N LEU A 243 3.71 21.62 -28.92
CA LEU A 243 3.93 20.47 -28.04
C LEU A 243 5.22 20.64 -27.23
N GLN A 244 6.32 21.01 -27.88
CA GLN A 244 7.61 21.27 -27.22
C GLN A 244 7.52 22.41 -26.20
N GLN A 245 6.80 23.51 -26.52
CA GLN A 245 6.53 24.60 -25.57
C GLN A 245 5.70 24.17 -24.35
N MET A 246 4.90 23.11 -24.49
CA MET A 246 4.18 22.46 -23.39
C MET A 246 5.05 21.47 -22.61
N GLY A 247 6.33 21.30 -22.98
CA GLY A 247 7.24 20.30 -22.40
C GLY A 247 6.97 18.87 -22.88
N ARG A 248 6.22 18.72 -23.97
CA ARG A 248 5.91 17.42 -24.58
C ARG A 248 6.86 17.15 -25.73
N PHE A 249 7.89 16.34 -25.50
CA PHE A 249 8.86 15.91 -26.51
C PHE A 249 8.51 14.53 -27.10
N ARG A 250 7.59 13.82 -26.44
CA ARG A 250 7.04 12.54 -26.89
C ARG A 250 5.53 12.54 -26.64
N VAL A 251 4.80 11.84 -27.50
CA VAL A 251 3.33 11.74 -27.45
C VAL A 251 2.90 10.30 -27.69
N TYR A 252 1.72 9.94 -27.21
CA TYR A 252 1.04 8.70 -27.56
C TYR A 252 0.08 9.00 -28.70
N THR A 253 0.04 8.10 -29.69
CA THR A 253 -0.81 8.23 -30.87
C THR A 253 -1.69 7.00 -31.03
N GLU A 254 -2.84 7.15 -31.68
CA GLU A 254 -3.76 6.03 -31.98
C GLU A 254 -3.05 4.96 -32.80
N GLU A 255 -2.21 5.34 -33.76
CA GLU A 255 -1.47 4.43 -34.61
C GLU A 255 -0.47 3.55 -33.85
N THR A 256 0.09 4.05 -32.76
CA THR A 256 1.03 3.29 -31.92
C THR A 256 0.35 2.51 -30.80
N ALA A 257 -0.88 2.87 -30.44
CA ALA A 257 -1.66 2.11 -29.45
C ALA A 257 -2.19 0.79 -30.03
N GLY A 258 -2.48 0.76 -31.35
CA GLY A 258 -3.02 -0.38 -32.05
C GLY A 258 -4.46 -0.73 -31.60
N ASP A 259 -5.13 -1.54 -32.41
CA ASP A 259 -6.44 -2.09 -32.07
C ASP A 259 -6.27 -3.28 -31.12
N ASN A 260 -6.36 -3.05 -29.82
CA ASN A 260 -6.43 -4.12 -28.83
C ASN A 260 -7.85 -4.15 -28.23
N PRO A 261 -8.65 -5.20 -28.52
CA PRO A 261 -10.03 -5.30 -28.06
C PRO A 261 -10.16 -5.44 -26.53
N ASP A 262 -9.06 -5.77 -25.85
CA ASP A 262 -9.04 -5.92 -24.38
C ASP A 262 -8.90 -4.58 -23.65
N PHE A 263 -8.63 -3.48 -24.37
CA PHE A 263 -8.48 -2.15 -23.81
C PHE A 263 -9.49 -1.17 -24.41
N VAL A 264 -9.97 -0.28 -23.59
CA VAL A 264 -10.86 0.81 -23.98
C VAL A 264 -10.22 2.15 -23.62
N HIS A 265 -10.48 3.17 -24.42
CA HIS A 265 -10.06 4.54 -24.14
C HIS A 265 -10.67 5.01 -22.80
N GLU A 266 -9.92 5.83 -22.04
CA GLU A 266 -10.33 6.30 -20.72
C GLU A 266 -11.70 6.98 -20.71
N ASP A 267 -12.05 7.76 -21.74
CA ASP A 267 -13.35 8.41 -21.81
C ASP A 267 -14.50 7.41 -22.07
N ALA A 268 -14.24 6.32 -22.79
CA ALA A 268 -15.21 5.24 -22.95
C ALA A 268 -15.44 4.48 -21.63
N ALA A 269 -14.37 4.22 -20.89
CA ALA A 269 -14.45 3.62 -19.56
C ALA A 269 -15.24 4.51 -18.59
N VAL A 270 -14.92 5.81 -18.55
CA VAL A 270 -15.63 6.79 -17.70
C VAL A 270 -17.11 6.90 -18.08
N ARG A 271 -17.44 6.80 -19.38
CA ARG A 271 -18.84 6.80 -19.84
C ARG A 271 -19.63 5.60 -19.29
N ALA A 272 -19.02 4.41 -19.32
CA ALA A 272 -19.62 3.23 -18.72
C ALA A 272 -19.82 3.38 -17.20
N PHE A 273 -18.87 3.98 -16.49
CA PHE A 273 -19.04 4.30 -15.06
C PHE A 273 -20.12 5.34 -14.82
N ALA A 274 -20.25 6.33 -15.69
CA ALA A 274 -21.28 7.37 -15.58
C ALA A 274 -22.70 6.80 -15.67
N GLU A 275 -22.87 5.68 -16.36
CA GLU A 275 -24.16 4.97 -16.46
C GLU A 275 -24.45 4.08 -15.24
N LEU A 276 -23.40 3.52 -14.62
CA LEU A 276 -23.53 2.50 -13.58
C LEU A 276 -23.49 3.04 -12.15
N MET A 277 -22.87 4.20 -11.95
CA MET A 277 -22.59 4.72 -10.60
C MET A 277 -23.69 5.58 -10.00
N PRO A 278 -24.43 6.40 -10.76
CA PRO A 278 -25.40 7.32 -10.17
C PRO A 278 -26.54 6.54 -9.51
N GLY A 279 -26.82 6.91 -8.27
CA GLY A 279 -28.08 6.55 -7.60
C GLY A 279 -29.15 7.59 -7.87
N GLU A 280 -30.35 7.38 -7.29
CA GLU A 280 -31.48 8.29 -7.42
C GLU A 280 -31.10 9.72 -6.95
N GLY A 281 -31.34 10.71 -7.79
CA GLY A 281 -31.06 12.13 -7.53
C GLY A 281 -29.61 12.54 -7.77
N VAL A 282 -28.79 11.70 -8.43
CA VAL A 282 -27.44 12.02 -8.87
C VAL A 282 -27.35 11.84 -10.38
N VAL A 283 -26.87 12.84 -11.09
CA VAL A 283 -26.74 12.79 -12.55
C VAL A 283 -25.34 13.16 -13.02
N PRO A 284 -24.85 12.54 -14.10
CA PRO A 284 -23.62 12.96 -14.73
C PRO A 284 -23.77 14.37 -15.34
N GLN A 285 -22.72 15.17 -15.25
CA GLN A 285 -22.71 16.54 -15.77
C GLN A 285 -21.75 16.66 -16.95
N GLY A 286 -22.31 16.87 -18.12
CA GLY A 286 -21.55 17.01 -19.36
C GLY A 286 -21.01 15.69 -19.90
N GLU A 287 -20.11 15.80 -20.90
CA GLU A 287 -19.40 14.67 -21.50
C GLU A 287 -18.10 14.37 -20.76
N PRO A 288 -17.63 13.11 -20.76
CA PRO A 288 -16.30 12.76 -20.28
C PRO A 288 -15.22 13.56 -21.00
N SER A 289 -14.21 13.97 -20.26
CA SER A 289 -13.04 14.65 -20.79
C SER A 289 -11.83 14.35 -19.91
N GLU A 290 -10.69 14.08 -20.51
CA GLU A 290 -9.45 13.73 -19.78
C GLU A 290 -9.67 12.54 -18.79
N GLY A 291 -10.46 11.53 -19.17
CA GLY A 291 -10.78 10.40 -18.31
C GLY A 291 -11.61 10.75 -17.07
N LYS A 292 -12.36 11.85 -17.10
CA LYS A 292 -13.16 12.35 -15.96
C LYS A 292 -14.57 12.68 -16.36
N ILE A 293 -15.49 12.48 -15.41
CA ILE A 293 -16.86 12.98 -15.46
C ILE A 293 -17.25 13.50 -14.08
N ASN A 294 -18.01 14.59 -14.06
CA ASN A 294 -18.58 15.14 -12.83
C ASN A 294 -20.00 14.61 -12.63
N PHE A 295 -20.40 14.41 -11.38
CA PHE A 295 -21.77 14.13 -11.00
C PHE A 295 -22.31 15.31 -10.19
N ARG A 296 -23.60 15.57 -10.34
CA ARG A 296 -24.31 16.61 -9.61
C ARG A 296 -25.56 16.03 -8.97
N ALA A 297 -25.87 16.50 -7.75
CA ALA A 297 -27.18 16.26 -7.16
C ALA A 297 -28.26 17.06 -7.92
N GLU A 298 -29.37 16.44 -8.23
CA GLU A 298 -30.54 17.10 -8.86
C GLU A 298 -31.39 17.86 -7.85
N ARG A 299 -31.24 17.51 -6.56
CA ARG A 299 -32.02 18.07 -5.45
C ARG A 299 -31.18 18.13 -4.17
N ASP A 300 -31.54 18.96 -3.23
CA ASP A 300 -30.98 18.95 -1.90
C ASP A 300 -31.31 17.63 -1.20
N GLY A 301 -30.32 17.07 -0.49
CA GLY A 301 -30.47 15.80 0.17
C GLY A 301 -29.21 15.31 0.87
N LEU A 302 -29.33 14.14 1.48
CA LEU A 302 -28.20 13.44 2.05
C LEU A 302 -27.42 12.73 0.94
N PHE A 303 -26.11 12.98 0.87
CA PHE A 303 -25.23 12.26 -0.05
C PHE A 303 -24.76 10.96 0.63
N GLU A 304 -25.17 9.82 0.09
CA GLU A 304 -24.74 8.50 0.54
C GLU A 304 -23.83 7.84 -0.49
N VAL A 305 -22.75 7.22 -0.01
CA VAL A 305 -21.82 6.44 -0.82
C VAL A 305 -21.76 5.02 -0.27
N ASP A 306 -22.06 4.04 -1.11
CA ASP A 306 -21.83 2.64 -0.80
C ASP A 306 -20.32 2.36 -0.82
N ARG A 307 -19.67 2.56 0.33
CA ARG A 307 -18.22 2.41 0.49
C ARG A 307 -17.74 1.00 0.21
N GLU A 308 -18.56 -0.01 0.47
CA GLU A 308 -18.18 -1.40 0.23
C GLU A 308 -18.14 -1.70 -1.26
N ARG A 309 -19.14 -1.27 -2.02
CA ARG A 309 -19.14 -1.40 -3.48
C ARG A 309 -18.05 -0.56 -4.14
N LEU A 310 -17.81 0.64 -3.63
CA LEU A 310 -16.81 1.54 -4.18
C LEU A 310 -15.38 1.01 -3.99
N ASN A 311 -15.06 0.47 -2.81
CA ASN A 311 -13.70 0.00 -2.48
C ASN A 311 -13.33 -1.32 -3.16
N TYR A 312 -14.29 -2.11 -3.66
CA TYR A 312 -14.02 -3.46 -4.11
C TYR A 312 -13.74 -3.62 -5.60
N ASN A 313 -14.01 -2.59 -6.44
CA ASN A 313 -14.09 -2.83 -7.87
C ASN A 313 -13.51 -1.72 -8.77
N MET A 314 -12.83 -0.75 -8.21
CA MET A 314 -12.44 0.43 -8.97
C MET A 314 -10.94 0.44 -9.23
N THR A 315 -10.57 0.28 -10.49
CA THR A 315 -9.25 0.69 -11.03
C THR A 315 -9.21 2.21 -11.31
N GLY A 316 -10.26 2.94 -10.94
CA GLY A 316 -10.37 4.38 -11.05
C GLY A 316 -10.53 5.06 -9.69
N PHE A 317 -10.29 6.36 -9.64
CA PHE A 317 -10.45 7.18 -8.44
C PHE A 317 -11.76 7.94 -8.50
N ILE A 318 -12.54 7.85 -7.41
CA ILE A 318 -13.69 8.71 -7.19
C ILE A 318 -13.33 9.69 -6.09
N MET A 319 -13.30 10.96 -6.45
CA MET A 319 -13.17 12.03 -5.49
C MET A 319 -14.57 12.55 -5.17
N VAL A 320 -15.01 12.33 -3.94
CA VAL A 320 -16.22 12.95 -3.42
C VAL A 320 -15.81 14.17 -2.62
N ALA A 321 -16.17 15.33 -3.14
CA ALA A 321 -16.04 16.59 -2.42
C ALA A 321 -17.42 17.23 -2.28
N PRO A 322 -17.80 17.73 -1.09
CA PRO A 322 -18.86 18.72 -1.04
C PRO A 322 -18.42 19.86 -1.96
N MET A 323 -19.27 20.30 -2.89
CA MET A 323 -18.91 21.38 -3.83
C MET A 323 -18.53 22.62 -3.03
N PRO A 324 -17.26 22.94 -2.81
CA PRO A 324 -16.91 24.29 -2.46
C PRO A 324 -17.07 25.12 -3.72
N GLU A 325 -17.66 26.28 -3.60
CA GLU A 325 -17.77 27.23 -4.72
C GLU A 325 -16.41 27.57 -5.34
N LYS A 326 -15.31 27.21 -4.65
CA LYS A 326 -13.93 27.43 -5.11
C LYS A 326 -13.05 26.25 -4.73
N TYR A 327 -12.32 25.72 -5.70
CA TYR A 327 -11.31 24.65 -5.54
C TYR A 327 -10.27 24.97 -4.45
N ASN A 328 -9.95 26.27 -4.25
CA ASN A 328 -9.03 26.73 -3.20
C ASN A 328 -9.53 26.44 -1.79
N ASP A 329 -10.84 26.43 -1.55
CA ASP A 329 -11.42 26.19 -0.23
C ASP A 329 -11.34 24.70 0.11
N PHE A 330 -11.47 23.81 -0.88
CA PHE A 330 -11.25 22.38 -0.71
C PHE A 330 -9.78 22.06 -0.36
N CYS A 331 -8.83 22.68 -1.04
CA CYS A 331 -7.40 22.52 -0.71
C CYS A 331 -7.05 23.04 0.69
N ALA A 332 -7.68 24.14 1.13
CA ALA A 332 -7.53 24.66 2.48
C ALA A 332 -8.13 23.72 3.53
N PHE A 333 -9.26 23.10 3.25
CA PHE A 333 -9.89 22.08 4.08
C PHE A 333 -9.01 20.82 4.19
N CYS A 334 -8.51 20.30 3.05
CA CYS A 334 -7.62 19.14 3.03
C CYS A 334 -6.34 19.34 3.85
N ARG A 335 -5.73 20.54 3.80
CA ARG A 335 -4.53 20.85 4.60
C ARG A 335 -4.76 20.78 6.11
N LYS A 336 -5.98 21.00 6.57
CA LYS A 336 -6.37 20.90 7.99
C LYS A 336 -6.67 19.45 8.43
N HIS A 337 -6.76 18.52 7.47
CA HIS A 337 -7.12 17.14 7.72
C HIS A 337 -6.10 16.17 7.08
N PRO A 338 -4.98 15.85 7.78
CA PRO A 338 -3.86 15.05 7.25
C PRO A 338 -4.26 13.69 6.66
N ALA A 339 -5.31 13.06 7.18
CA ALA A 339 -5.84 11.80 6.66
C ALA A 339 -6.40 11.93 5.22
N ILE A 340 -6.93 13.11 4.88
CA ILE A 340 -7.43 13.40 3.53
C ILE A 340 -6.26 13.71 2.58
N ILE A 341 -5.18 14.32 3.09
CA ILE A 341 -3.97 14.59 2.31
C ILE A 341 -3.31 13.27 1.87
N ALA A 342 -3.29 12.24 2.71
CA ALA A 342 -2.75 10.94 2.35
C ALA A 342 -3.53 10.32 1.17
N HIS A 343 -4.85 10.45 1.13
CA HIS A 343 -5.67 10.06 -0.02
C HIS A 343 -5.45 10.95 -1.25
N HIS A 344 -5.26 12.24 -1.05
CA HIS A 344 -5.03 13.19 -2.14
C HIS A 344 -3.67 12.97 -2.82
N HIS A 345 -2.63 12.59 -2.08
CA HIS A 345 -1.32 12.23 -2.64
C HIS A 345 -1.39 10.94 -3.48
N THR A 346 -2.20 9.98 -3.06
CA THR A 346 -2.44 8.77 -3.85
C THR A 346 -3.17 9.08 -5.16
N ILE A 347 -4.09 10.03 -5.13
CA ILE A 347 -4.82 10.52 -6.33
C ILE A 347 -3.90 11.37 -7.23
N GLY A 348 -2.99 12.15 -6.66
CA GLY A 348 -2.08 13.05 -7.40
C GLY A 348 -0.99 12.33 -8.22
N VAL A 349 -0.65 11.09 -7.86
CA VAL A 349 0.38 10.30 -8.56
C VAL A 349 -0.13 9.78 -9.92
N PHE A 350 -1.43 9.70 -10.14
CA PHE A 350 -2.02 9.20 -11.38
C PHE A 350 -2.40 10.30 -12.40
N ASN A 351 -2.09 11.56 -12.11
CA ASN A 351 -2.24 12.68 -13.04
C ASN A 351 -0.90 13.14 -13.65
N ALA A 352 0.13 12.30 -13.61
CA ALA A 352 1.43 12.61 -14.20
C ALA A 352 1.61 11.94 -15.55
#